data_f0a47ca27e5a3cbed2e20ab757900b43
#
_entry.id   f0a47ca27e5a3cbed2e20ab757900b43
#
_cell.length_a   1.000
_cell.length_b   1.000
_cell.length_c   1.000
_cell.angle_alpha   90.00
_cell.angle_beta   90.00
_cell.angle_gamma   90.00
#
_symmetry.space_group_name_H-M   'P 1'
#
loop_
_entity.id
_entity.type
_entity.pdbx_description
1 polymer ?
#
loop_
_entity_poly.entity_id
_entity_poly.type
_entity_poly.pdbx_seq_one_letter_code
_entity_poly.pdbx_strand_id
1 'polypeptide(L)'
;MQTIQKVTTEFVESEDRFSLSVESQIGSNLIFWLTQRLLARIVRHCIDWLDKKSPEMPQAVSGARGSIGVQNLVQHSAQQKLSKVEAVRTDKNSRGFLVEQVDFTAGEKGITLTFNEEGSTYVLNLDAEQLRQWLGIVFALWRRAEWPDSVWPTWVGTSNDIGVSKTSSIH
;
A
#
# COMPACT_ATOMS: atom_id res chain seq x y z
N MET A 1 -0.75 -21.15 -6.00
CA MET A 1 -0.89 -19.69 -6.09
C MET A 1 -2.25 -19.32 -5.56
N GLN A 2 -2.34 -18.36 -4.62
CA GLN A 2 -3.57 -17.92 -3.97
C GLN A 2 -3.71 -16.40 -4.13
N THR A 3 -4.88 -15.93 -4.56
CA THR A 3 -5.14 -14.49 -4.68
C THR A 3 -5.60 -13.94 -3.34
N ILE A 4 -4.99 -12.82 -2.93
CA ILE A 4 -5.41 -12.03 -1.76
C ILE A 4 -6.60 -11.18 -2.18
N GLN A 5 -7.71 -11.30 -1.47
CA GLN A 5 -8.94 -10.55 -1.73
C GLN A 5 -9.05 -9.30 -0.87
N LYS A 6 -8.50 -9.37 0.33
CA LYS A 6 -8.58 -8.28 1.29
C LYS A 6 -7.31 -8.19 2.10
N VAL A 7 -6.89 -6.97 2.37
CA VAL A 7 -5.69 -6.66 3.16
C VAL A 7 -6.03 -5.62 4.22
N THR A 8 -5.63 -5.89 5.45
CA THR A 8 -5.60 -4.91 6.53
C THR A 8 -4.16 -4.61 6.89
N THR A 9 -3.79 -3.34 6.89
CA THR A 9 -2.44 -2.89 7.18
C THR A 9 -2.39 -2.23 8.55
N GLU A 10 -1.46 -2.64 9.40
CA GLU A 10 -1.25 -2.10 10.74
C GLU A 10 0.23 -1.88 11.01
N PHE A 11 0.55 -0.89 11.84
CA PHE A 11 1.86 -0.76 12.45
C PHE A 11 1.81 -1.33 13.86
N VAL A 12 2.67 -2.28 14.17
CA VAL A 12 2.77 -2.93 15.48
C VAL A 12 3.98 -2.39 16.20
N GLU A 13 3.73 -1.49 17.15
CA GLU A 13 4.75 -0.71 17.86
C GLU A 13 5.74 -1.60 18.63
N SER A 14 5.24 -2.66 19.29
CA SER A 14 6.09 -3.60 20.05
C SER A 14 7.10 -4.36 19.18
N GLU A 15 6.81 -4.50 17.88
CA GLU A 15 7.65 -5.21 16.91
C GLU A 15 8.45 -4.25 16.02
N ASP A 16 8.13 -2.95 16.06
CA ASP A 16 8.61 -1.93 15.10
C ASP A 16 8.48 -2.40 13.64
N ARG A 17 7.33 -3.01 13.32
CA ARG A 17 7.05 -3.60 12.01
C ARG A 17 5.63 -3.32 11.56
N PHE A 18 5.45 -3.41 10.25
CA PHE A 18 4.12 -3.47 9.67
C PHE A 18 3.65 -4.91 9.57
N SER A 19 2.37 -5.11 9.83
CA SER A 19 1.67 -6.35 9.55
C SER A 19 0.64 -6.13 8.46
N LEU A 20 0.58 -7.06 7.49
CA LEU A 20 -0.49 -7.17 6.53
C LEU A 20 -1.32 -8.41 6.90
N SER A 21 -2.48 -8.20 7.49
CA SER A 21 -3.45 -9.26 7.70
C SER A 21 -4.21 -9.46 6.39
N VAL A 22 -4.06 -10.64 5.79
CA VAL A 22 -4.61 -10.94 4.46
C VAL A 22 -5.66 -12.04 4.54
N GLU A 23 -6.71 -11.89 3.76
CA GLU A 23 -7.72 -12.91 3.49
C GLU A 23 -7.51 -13.44 2.09
N SER A 24 -7.22 -14.73 1.97
CA SER A 24 -7.04 -15.39 0.69
C SER A 24 -8.37 -15.85 0.11
N GLN A 25 -8.40 -16.12 -1.19
CA GLN A 25 -9.58 -16.61 -1.91
C GLN A 25 -10.15 -17.92 -1.35
N ILE A 26 -9.34 -18.72 -0.66
CA ILE A 26 -9.78 -19.95 0.00
C ILE A 26 -10.22 -19.75 1.46
N GLY A 27 -10.32 -18.49 1.91
CA GLY A 27 -10.77 -18.13 3.26
C GLY A 27 -9.74 -18.35 4.37
N SER A 28 -8.46 -18.55 4.03
CA SER A 28 -7.39 -18.58 5.03
C SER A 28 -6.92 -17.16 5.36
N ASN A 29 -6.79 -16.87 6.66
CA ASN A 29 -6.28 -15.60 7.16
C ASN A 29 -4.83 -15.78 7.58
N LEU A 30 -3.95 -14.92 7.06
CA LEU A 30 -2.51 -14.95 7.27
C LEU A 30 -2.02 -13.57 7.68
N ILE A 31 -0.86 -13.51 8.31
CA ILE A 31 -0.20 -12.27 8.69
C ILE A 31 1.17 -12.22 8.02
N PHE A 32 1.40 -11.23 7.16
CA PHE A 32 2.72 -10.95 6.60
C PHE A 32 3.38 -9.82 7.38
N TRP A 33 4.53 -10.10 7.99
CA TRP A 33 5.34 -9.14 8.69
C TRP A 33 6.34 -8.49 7.74
N LEU A 34 6.31 -7.17 7.65
CA LEU A 34 7.19 -6.38 6.79
C LEU A 34 8.14 -5.53 7.62
N THR A 35 9.43 -5.67 7.35
CA THR A 35 10.44 -4.75 7.90
C THR A 35 10.34 -3.38 7.24
N GLN A 36 10.77 -2.32 7.92
CA GLN A 36 10.88 -0.98 7.36
C GLN A 36 11.63 -0.96 6.02
N ARG A 37 12.76 -1.67 5.96
CA ARG A 37 13.59 -1.73 4.76
C ARG A 37 12.86 -2.35 3.55
N LEU A 38 12.11 -3.43 3.78
CA LEU A 38 11.35 -4.08 2.72
C LEU A 38 10.19 -3.20 2.27
N LEU A 39 9.42 -2.65 3.23
CA LEU A 39 8.29 -1.79 2.93
C LEU A 39 8.73 -0.51 2.20
N ALA A 40 9.86 0.09 2.57
CA ALA A 40 10.43 1.25 1.87
C ALA A 40 10.74 0.94 0.39
N ARG A 41 11.21 -0.26 0.08
CA ARG A 41 11.46 -0.70 -1.31
C ARG A 41 10.15 -0.85 -2.08
N ILE A 42 9.15 -1.50 -1.47
CA ILE A 42 7.82 -1.68 -2.08
C ILE A 42 7.22 -0.30 -2.38
N VAL A 43 7.18 0.60 -1.40
CA VAL A 43 6.64 1.96 -1.54
C VAL A 43 7.33 2.71 -2.67
N ARG A 44 8.66 2.65 -2.78
CA ARG A 44 9.40 3.30 -3.85
C ARG A 44 8.99 2.80 -5.23
N HIS A 45 8.90 1.48 -5.42
CA HIS A 45 8.47 0.91 -6.70
C HIS A 45 7.02 1.29 -7.05
N CYS A 46 6.13 1.35 -6.05
CA CYS A 46 4.74 1.79 -6.23
C CYS A 46 4.67 3.25 -6.68
N ILE A 47 5.44 4.13 -6.05
CA ILE A 47 5.52 5.56 -6.40
C ILE A 47 6.08 5.73 -7.81
N ASP A 48 7.19 5.07 -8.14
CA ASP A 48 7.80 5.11 -9.46
C ASP A 48 6.83 4.67 -10.57
N TRP A 49 6.00 3.65 -10.29
CA TRP A 49 4.98 3.21 -11.22
C TRP A 49 3.87 4.25 -11.40
N LEU A 50 3.37 4.85 -10.31
CA LEU A 50 2.34 5.90 -10.36
C LEU A 50 2.84 7.16 -11.08
N ASP A 51 4.10 7.54 -10.88
CA ASP A 51 4.69 8.70 -11.55
C ASP A 51 4.80 8.49 -13.07
N LYS A 52 5.14 7.28 -13.51
CA LYS A 52 5.17 6.91 -14.93
C LYS A 52 3.79 6.84 -15.58
N LYS A 53 2.74 6.61 -14.77
CA LYS A 53 1.35 6.52 -15.24
C LYS A 53 0.60 7.84 -15.16
N SER A 54 1.23 8.90 -14.67
CA SER A 54 0.62 10.23 -14.69
C SER A 54 0.27 10.63 -16.10
N PRO A 55 -0.94 11.21 -16.35
CA PRO A 55 -1.30 11.71 -17.67
C PRO A 55 -0.26 12.72 -18.13
N GLU A 56 0.22 12.58 -19.36
CA GLU A 56 1.03 13.63 -20.01
C GLU A 56 0.19 14.91 -20.08
N MET A 57 0.60 15.92 -19.32
CA MET A 57 -0.04 17.23 -19.37
C MET A 57 0.35 17.94 -20.67
N PRO A 58 -0.57 18.71 -21.29
CA PRO A 58 -0.23 19.59 -22.42
C PRO A 58 0.99 20.46 -22.06
N GLN A 59 1.92 20.65 -23.00
CA GLN A 59 3.19 21.36 -22.81
C GLN A 59 3.08 22.75 -22.15
N ALA A 60 1.90 23.38 -22.17
CA ALA A 60 1.65 24.67 -21.54
C ALA A 60 1.67 24.64 -19.99
N VAL A 61 1.60 23.47 -19.36
CA VAL A 61 1.56 23.29 -17.89
C VAL A 61 2.64 22.31 -17.41
N SER A 62 3.50 21.86 -18.31
CA SER A 62 4.53 20.84 -18.05
C SER A 62 5.74 21.40 -17.30
N GLY A 63 5.51 21.87 -16.06
CA GLY A 63 6.57 22.05 -15.08
C GLY A 63 6.43 21.02 -13.97
N ALA A 64 7.51 20.75 -13.22
CA ALA A 64 7.48 19.84 -12.07
C ALA A 64 6.32 20.13 -11.09
N ARG A 65 5.91 21.40 -10.97
CA ARG A 65 4.77 21.85 -10.15
C ARG A 65 3.41 21.40 -10.73
N GLY A 66 3.25 21.32 -12.06
CA GLY A 66 2.02 20.85 -12.70
C GLY A 66 1.79 19.35 -12.45
N SER A 67 2.84 18.55 -12.58
CA SER A 67 2.81 17.10 -12.29
C SER A 67 2.45 16.82 -10.82
N ILE A 68 3.05 17.54 -9.88
CA ILE A 68 2.76 17.41 -8.45
C ILE A 68 1.31 17.78 -8.15
N GLY A 69 0.77 18.84 -8.77
CA GLY A 69 -0.63 19.25 -8.60
C GLY A 69 -1.63 18.19 -9.06
N VAL A 70 -1.37 17.54 -10.20
CA VAL A 70 -2.20 16.44 -10.70
C VAL A 70 -2.12 15.23 -9.80
N GLN A 71 -0.91 14.84 -9.37
CA GLN A 71 -0.73 13.74 -8.44
C GLN A 71 -1.48 13.98 -7.12
N ASN A 72 -1.44 15.20 -6.57
CA ASN A 72 -2.20 15.57 -5.36
C ASN A 72 -3.71 15.40 -5.57
N LEU A 73 -4.26 15.89 -6.67
CA LEU A 73 -5.69 15.78 -6.96
C LEU A 73 -6.15 14.33 -7.09
N VAL A 74 -5.40 13.51 -7.84
CA VAL A 74 -5.74 12.10 -8.04
C VAL A 74 -5.59 11.31 -6.73
N GLN A 75 -4.56 11.60 -5.93
CA GLN A 75 -4.36 11.00 -4.62
C GLN A 75 -5.51 11.34 -3.66
N HIS A 76 -5.90 12.61 -3.60
CA HIS A 76 -7.02 13.05 -2.77
C HIS A 76 -8.34 12.40 -3.21
N SER A 77 -8.61 12.34 -4.52
CA SER A 77 -9.79 11.67 -5.05
C SER A 77 -9.83 10.18 -4.67
N ALA A 78 -8.71 9.48 -4.76
CA ALA A 78 -8.63 8.07 -4.38
C ALA A 78 -8.90 7.88 -2.87
N GLN A 79 -8.35 8.77 -2.02
CA GLN A 79 -8.58 8.71 -0.57
C GLN A 79 -10.05 8.98 -0.18
N GLN A 80 -10.72 9.91 -0.87
CA GLN A 80 -12.15 10.18 -0.63
C GLN A 80 -13.06 8.99 -0.93
N LYS A 81 -12.66 8.13 -1.86
CA LYS A 81 -13.39 6.92 -2.23
C LYS A 81 -13.11 5.73 -1.33
N LEU A 82 -12.13 5.85 -0.42
CA LEU A 82 -11.81 4.79 0.52
C LEU A 82 -13.02 4.52 1.41
N SER A 83 -13.67 3.36 1.22
CA SER A 83 -14.76 2.92 2.07
C SER A 83 -14.22 2.31 3.36
N LYS A 84 -14.97 2.49 4.46
CA LYS A 84 -14.70 1.76 5.70
C LYS A 84 -15.07 0.30 5.51
N VAL A 85 -14.07 -0.53 5.29
CA VAL A 85 -14.21 -1.97 5.17
C VAL A 85 -13.88 -2.61 6.51
N GLU A 86 -14.62 -3.64 6.88
CA GLU A 86 -14.31 -4.42 8.08
C GLU A 86 -12.90 -5.01 7.96
N ALA A 87 -12.09 -4.86 9.02
CA ALA A 87 -10.73 -5.38 9.04
C ALA A 87 -10.72 -6.91 8.88
N VAL A 88 -9.65 -7.43 8.27
CA VAL A 88 -9.42 -8.88 8.24
C VAL A 88 -9.26 -9.36 9.68
N ARG A 89 -10.12 -10.26 10.11
CA ARG A 89 -10.05 -10.84 11.46
C ARG A 89 -8.93 -11.86 11.50
N THR A 90 -7.89 -11.53 12.22
CA THR A 90 -6.84 -12.50 12.57
C THR A 90 -7.06 -12.92 14.03
N ASP A 91 -6.92 -14.19 14.29
CA ASP A 91 -6.96 -14.76 15.63
C ASP A 91 -5.54 -15.18 16.07
N LYS A 92 -5.41 -15.66 17.32
CA LYS A 92 -4.13 -16.11 17.86
C LYS A 92 -3.54 -17.31 17.10
N ASN A 93 -4.33 -17.99 16.28
CA ASN A 93 -3.93 -19.14 15.48
C ASN A 93 -3.61 -18.77 14.03
N SER A 94 -3.82 -17.50 13.63
CA SER A 94 -3.45 -17.02 12.31
C SER A 94 -1.94 -17.12 12.13
N ARG A 95 -1.53 -17.83 11.06
CA ARG A 95 -0.12 -18.05 10.77
C ARG A 95 0.54 -16.75 10.31
N GLY A 96 1.62 -16.36 10.99
CA GLY A 96 2.40 -15.16 10.67
C GLY A 96 3.74 -15.50 10.05
N PHE A 97 4.13 -14.76 9.01
CA PHE A 97 5.41 -14.93 8.30
C PHE A 97 6.17 -13.61 8.24
N LEU A 98 7.49 -13.68 8.49
CA LEU A 98 8.37 -12.57 8.18
C LEU A 98 8.70 -12.63 6.69
N VAL A 99 8.22 -11.65 5.93
CA VAL A 99 8.46 -11.58 4.50
C VAL A 99 9.89 -11.13 4.23
N GLU A 100 10.65 -11.97 3.54
CA GLU A 100 12.03 -11.67 3.15
C GLU A 100 12.10 -10.99 1.78
N GLN A 101 11.21 -11.38 0.87
CA GLN A 101 11.17 -10.90 -0.50
C GLN A 101 9.74 -10.73 -1.00
N VAL A 102 9.54 -9.68 -1.80
CA VAL A 102 8.30 -9.45 -2.56
C VAL A 102 8.67 -9.22 -4.01
N ASP A 103 8.07 -9.98 -4.91
CA ASP A 103 8.21 -9.75 -6.33
C ASP A 103 7.19 -8.69 -6.78
N PHE A 104 7.67 -7.68 -7.50
CA PHE A 104 6.88 -6.56 -8.00
C PHE A 104 6.72 -6.70 -9.52
N THR A 105 5.49 -6.82 -9.98
CA THR A 105 5.18 -6.84 -11.41
C THR A 105 4.33 -5.64 -11.78
N ALA A 106 4.81 -4.84 -12.73
CA ALA A 106 4.13 -3.67 -13.26
C ALA A 106 3.26 -4.06 -14.45
N GLY A 107 1.95 -3.78 -14.38
CA GLY A 107 0.99 -3.94 -15.46
C GLY A 107 0.54 -2.61 -16.06
N GLU A 108 -0.30 -2.67 -17.09
CA GLU A 108 -0.88 -1.45 -17.69
C GLU A 108 -1.88 -0.76 -16.76
N LYS A 109 -2.71 -1.50 -16.05
CA LYS A 109 -3.81 -0.99 -15.21
C LYS A 109 -3.51 -0.99 -13.71
N GLY A 110 -2.47 -1.70 -13.30
CA GLY A 110 -2.14 -1.88 -11.89
C GLY A 110 -0.82 -2.57 -11.69
N ILE A 111 -0.56 -2.92 -10.45
CA ILE A 111 0.62 -3.68 -10.03
C ILE A 111 0.20 -5.00 -9.41
N THR A 112 1.13 -5.93 -9.37
CA THR A 112 1.01 -7.19 -8.66
C THR A 112 2.17 -7.32 -7.67
N LEU A 113 1.85 -7.54 -6.41
CA LEU A 113 2.80 -7.92 -5.37
C LEU A 113 2.67 -9.43 -5.11
N THR A 114 3.78 -10.14 -5.23
CA THR A 114 3.81 -11.59 -5.01
C THR A 114 4.67 -11.91 -3.80
N PHE A 115 4.06 -12.60 -2.84
CA PHE A 115 4.69 -13.06 -1.61
C PHE A 115 4.89 -14.58 -1.71
N ASN A 116 6.11 -15.03 -1.53
CA ASN A 116 6.46 -16.44 -1.57
C ASN A 116 6.80 -16.92 -0.16
N GLU A 117 6.14 -17.99 0.30
CA GLU A 117 6.34 -18.56 1.63
C GLU A 117 6.17 -20.08 1.60
N GLU A 118 7.23 -20.81 1.98
CA GLU A 118 7.25 -22.27 2.16
C GLU A 118 6.46 -23.07 1.10
N GLY A 119 6.71 -22.81 -0.19
CA GLY A 119 6.04 -23.50 -1.30
C GLY A 119 4.65 -22.97 -1.65
N SER A 120 4.18 -21.95 -0.97
CA SER A 120 2.94 -21.23 -1.28
C SER A 120 3.24 -19.84 -1.84
N THR A 121 2.45 -19.44 -2.84
CA THR A 121 2.55 -18.13 -3.48
C THR A 121 1.26 -17.36 -3.27
N TYR A 122 1.34 -16.15 -2.74
CA TYR A 122 0.21 -15.25 -2.49
C TYR A 122 0.34 -14.01 -3.36
N VAL A 123 -0.74 -13.63 -4.02
CA VAL A 123 -0.74 -12.57 -5.03
C VAL A 123 -1.74 -11.49 -4.65
N LEU A 124 -1.26 -10.27 -4.48
CA LEU A 124 -2.06 -9.07 -4.29
C LEU A 124 -2.02 -8.21 -5.54
N ASN A 125 -3.18 -8.06 -6.18
CA ASN A 125 -3.34 -7.19 -7.34
C ASN A 125 -3.96 -5.87 -6.88
N LEU A 126 -3.37 -4.76 -7.28
CA LEU A 126 -3.85 -3.41 -6.97
C LEU A 126 -3.93 -2.61 -8.28
N ASP A 127 -5.12 -2.11 -8.60
CA ASP A 127 -5.24 -1.09 -9.63
C ASP A 127 -4.67 0.26 -9.15
N ALA A 128 -4.65 1.27 -10.02
CA ALA A 128 -4.07 2.57 -9.67
C ALA A 128 -4.81 3.27 -8.52
N GLU A 129 -6.13 3.13 -8.41
CA GLU A 129 -6.92 3.71 -7.33
C GLU A 129 -6.68 2.98 -6.01
N GLN A 130 -6.75 1.65 -6.01
CA GLN A 130 -6.47 0.82 -4.84
C GLN A 130 -5.03 1.02 -4.33
N LEU A 131 -4.06 1.13 -5.25
CA LEU A 131 -2.68 1.40 -4.89
C LEU A 131 -2.52 2.76 -4.19
N ARG A 132 -3.17 3.80 -4.69
CA ARG A 132 -3.17 5.12 -4.06
C ARG A 132 -3.82 5.10 -2.68
N GLN A 133 -4.92 4.38 -2.52
CA GLN A 133 -5.59 4.19 -1.24
C GLN A 133 -4.67 3.49 -0.25
N TRP A 134 -4.05 2.40 -0.67
CA TRP A 134 -3.11 1.66 0.18
C TRP A 134 -1.89 2.49 0.57
N LEU A 135 -1.28 3.22 -0.36
CA LEU A 135 -0.16 4.13 -0.06
C LEU A 135 -0.55 5.21 0.96
N GLY A 136 -1.77 5.74 0.90
CA GLY A 136 -2.25 6.68 1.90
C GLY A 136 -2.37 6.08 3.29
N ILE A 137 -2.86 4.83 3.39
CA ILE A 137 -2.92 4.09 4.65
C ILE A 137 -1.51 3.85 5.19
N VAL A 138 -0.60 3.34 4.34
CA VAL A 138 0.80 3.08 4.73
C VAL A 138 1.49 4.36 5.18
N PHE A 139 1.28 5.48 4.47
CA PHE A 139 1.87 6.78 4.84
C PHE A 139 1.40 7.25 6.21
N ALA A 140 0.10 7.17 6.50
CA ALA A 140 -0.43 7.59 7.80
C ALA A 140 0.14 6.74 8.95
N LEU A 141 0.26 5.43 8.75
CA LEU A 141 0.87 4.53 9.72
C LEU A 141 2.39 4.73 9.84
N TRP A 142 3.07 5.03 8.73
CA TRP A 142 4.50 5.35 8.67
C TRP A 142 4.86 6.56 9.52
N ARG A 143 4.05 7.62 9.42
CA ARG A 143 4.22 8.80 10.27
C ARG A 143 4.00 8.51 11.76
N ARG A 144 3.04 7.62 12.08
CA ARG A 144 2.84 7.17 13.46
C ARG A 144 4.00 6.32 13.99
N ALA A 145 4.67 5.59 13.11
CA ALA A 145 5.87 4.84 13.42
C ALA A 145 7.11 5.75 13.61
N GLU A 146 6.98 7.04 13.32
CA GLU A 146 8.09 8.01 13.34
C GLU A 146 9.28 7.58 12.46
N TRP A 147 9.02 6.82 11.40
CA TRP A 147 10.04 6.40 10.46
C TRP A 147 10.44 7.54 9.51
N PRO A 148 11.70 7.58 9.01
CA PRO A 148 12.16 8.65 8.13
C PRO A 148 11.34 8.78 6.85
N ASP A 149 10.87 10.00 6.55
CA ASP A 149 9.93 10.30 5.44
C ASP A 149 10.59 10.39 4.06
N SER A 150 11.89 10.15 3.94
CA SER A 150 12.66 10.36 2.70
C SER A 150 12.20 9.55 1.49
N VAL A 151 11.41 8.50 1.70
CA VAL A 151 10.84 7.66 0.63
C VAL A 151 9.57 8.26 0.02
N TRP A 152 8.93 9.21 0.71
CA TRP A 152 7.62 9.72 0.35
C TRP A 152 7.70 11.03 -0.46
N PRO A 153 7.03 11.11 -1.61
CA PRO A 153 6.89 12.36 -2.33
C PRO A 153 5.86 13.27 -1.64
N THR A 154 6.01 14.57 -1.84
CA THR A 154 5.14 15.58 -1.22
C THR A 154 3.66 15.39 -1.53
N TRP A 155 3.32 14.85 -2.72
CA TRP A 155 1.94 14.66 -3.14
C TRP A 155 1.17 13.58 -2.36
N VAL A 156 1.84 12.67 -1.66
CA VAL A 156 1.17 11.71 -0.77
C VAL A 156 0.73 12.39 0.52
N GLY A 157 1.54 13.28 1.08
CA GLY A 157 1.34 13.89 2.39
C GLY A 157 0.23 14.94 2.46
N THR A 158 -0.02 15.66 1.38
CA THR A 158 -1.01 16.76 1.36
C THR A 158 -2.47 16.30 1.44
N SER A 159 -2.73 15.00 1.27
CA SER A 159 -4.08 14.43 1.25
C SER A 159 -4.54 13.83 2.60
N ASN A 160 -3.70 13.83 3.62
CA ASN A 160 -3.87 12.94 4.79
C ASN A 160 -4.34 13.61 6.09
N ASP A 161 -4.97 14.78 6.06
CA ASP A 161 -5.64 15.34 7.25
C ASP A 161 -6.97 14.61 7.62
N ILE A 162 -7.27 13.51 6.91
CA ILE A 162 -8.46 12.69 7.21
C ILE A 162 -8.02 11.60 8.18
N GLY A 163 -8.56 11.67 9.42
CA GLY A 163 -8.26 10.76 10.51
C GLY A 163 -8.32 9.28 10.10
N VAL A 164 -7.17 8.69 9.87
CA VAL A 164 -7.05 7.25 9.64
C VAL A 164 -7.28 6.54 10.97
N SER A 165 -8.25 5.66 11.02
CA SER A 165 -8.49 4.76 12.15
C SER A 165 -7.23 3.91 12.39
N LYS A 166 -7.07 3.37 13.61
CA LYS A 166 -5.90 2.54 13.98
C LYS A 166 -5.68 1.36 13.02
N THR A 167 -6.71 0.95 12.31
CA THR A 167 -6.73 -0.18 11.38
C THR A 167 -7.46 0.23 10.11
N SER A 168 -6.85 0.04 8.96
CA SER A 168 -7.43 0.36 7.65
C SER A 168 -7.24 -0.78 6.67
N SER A 169 -8.27 -1.08 5.89
CA SER A 169 -8.31 -2.21 4.94
C SER A 169 -8.64 -1.75 3.53
N ILE A 170 -8.18 -2.50 2.55
CA ILE A 170 -8.55 -2.40 1.13
C ILE A 170 -8.98 -3.77 0.59
N HIS A 171 -9.73 -3.77 -0.48
CA HIS A 171 -10.17 -4.95 -1.23
C HIS A 171 -9.39 -5.10 -2.52
#